data_bd3b279dfd267472de720025f7d5faf2
#
_entry.id   bd3b279dfd267472de720025f7d5faf2
#
_cell.length_a   1.000
_cell.length_b   1.000
_cell.length_c   1.000
_cell.angle_alpha   90.00
_cell.angle_beta   90.00
_cell.angle_gamma   90.00
#
_symmetry.space_group_name_H-M   'P 1'
#
loop_
_entity.id
_entity.type
_entity.pdbx_description
1 polymer ?
#
loop_
_entity_poly.entity_id
_entity_poly.type
_entity_poly.pdbx_seq_one_letter_code
_entity_poly.pdbx_strand_id
1 'polypeptide(L)'
;MMSMRTVVASACAVACAWAVSADTVVFKSGARLTGEVVRIVGDEITFKSDDVGEVKIDSGKVATLETAKTNTVQYVDRTTAEGVVALKDGAYTLTGRPLDMKRVKAVNPEPEAWHGAVNFSGTAARGNTMSEKVALTANATRRWDKDRYTGNFGYYFAQNGTTRDNKEKTEDRLELGSQFDHFWANKVYSYLNGKYERDGINDLQYRYRLGTGFGYQWLDGAEHDLTGKWSFNQEAGLTYIKEKYEHAKDDDRCTVRYAHHLSWSPRWIGGLAFTHNLEYLPDVGDWADAYLIDADVGFTYALSAAWQLMGKIDWDYNSNPGPHTKSSDFRYMLGLGYKW
;
A
#
# COMPACT_ATOMS: atom_id res chain seq x y z
N MET A 1 -63.86 -59.29 -15.37
CA MET A 1 -64.45 -57.93 -15.65
C MET A 1 -64.00 -57.00 -14.54
N MET A 2 -62.97 -56.22 -14.72
CA MET A 2 -62.56 -55.15 -13.81
C MET A 2 -61.99 -54.01 -14.67
N SER A 3 -62.62 -52.88 -14.65
CA SER A 3 -62.33 -51.70 -15.47
C SER A 3 -61.09 -50.95 -14.91
N MET A 4 -60.19 -50.66 -15.84
CA MET A 4 -58.95 -49.89 -15.56
C MET A 4 -59.29 -48.39 -15.61
N ARG A 5 -59.21 -47.69 -14.48
CA ARG A 5 -59.37 -46.23 -14.44
C ARG A 5 -58.00 -45.58 -14.67
N THR A 6 -57.87 -44.87 -15.73
CA THR A 6 -56.73 -44.05 -16.10
C THR A 6 -56.71 -42.81 -15.20
N VAL A 7 -55.65 -42.66 -14.41
CA VAL A 7 -55.38 -41.42 -13.66
C VAL A 7 -54.43 -40.56 -14.49
N VAL A 8 -54.92 -39.44 -14.96
CA VAL A 8 -54.14 -38.40 -15.62
C VAL A 8 -53.55 -37.51 -14.52
N ALA A 9 -52.26 -37.62 -14.30
CA ALA A 9 -51.54 -36.69 -13.39
C ALA A 9 -51.13 -35.45 -14.19
N SER A 10 -51.78 -34.31 -13.90
CA SER A 10 -51.34 -33.00 -14.38
C SER A 10 -50.13 -32.55 -13.58
N ALA A 11 -48.98 -32.57 -14.19
CA ALA A 11 -47.77 -31.95 -13.65
C ALA A 11 -47.81 -30.44 -13.93
N CYS A 12 -48.18 -29.63 -12.93
CA CYS A 12 -47.96 -28.19 -12.96
C CYS A 12 -46.45 -27.92 -12.77
N ALA A 13 -45.76 -27.65 -13.85
CA ALA A 13 -44.42 -27.11 -13.81
C ALA A 13 -44.49 -25.63 -13.37
N VAL A 14 -44.24 -25.37 -12.09
CA VAL A 14 -43.98 -24.00 -11.60
C VAL A 14 -42.60 -23.60 -12.10
N ALA A 15 -42.53 -22.90 -13.20
CA ALA A 15 -41.32 -22.18 -13.65
C ALA A 15 -41.13 -21.01 -12.72
N CYS A 16 -40.30 -21.16 -11.67
CA CYS A 16 -39.73 -20.03 -10.98
C CYS A 16 -38.81 -19.27 -11.94
N ALA A 17 -39.38 -18.27 -12.61
CA ALA A 17 -38.57 -17.27 -13.30
C ALA A 17 -37.78 -16.53 -12.22
N TRP A 18 -36.49 -16.81 -12.13
CA TRP A 18 -35.56 -15.97 -11.39
C TRP A 18 -35.48 -14.67 -12.18
N ALA A 19 -36.27 -13.67 -11.78
CA ALA A 19 -36.09 -12.31 -12.25
C ALA A 19 -34.72 -11.85 -11.79
N VAL A 20 -33.73 -11.85 -12.67
CA VAL A 20 -32.48 -11.14 -12.45
C VAL A 20 -32.87 -9.67 -12.43
N SER A 21 -33.06 -9.12 -11.24
CA SER A 21 -33.36 -7.72 -11.09
C SER A 21 -32.09 -6.95 -11.40
N ALA A 22 -32.09 -6.19 -12.49
CA ALA A 22 -30.99 -5.31 -12.88
C ALA A 22 -31.12 -3.95 -12.18
N ASP A 23 -30.00 -3.33 -11.86
CA ASP A 23 -29.99 -1.96 -11.39
C ASP A 23 -30.48 -1.01 -12.48
N THR A 24 -31.14 0.05 -12.09
CA THR A 24 -31.73 1.01 -13.02
C THR A 24 -31.31 2.42 -12.73
N VAL A 25 -30.81 3.12 -13.74
CA VAL A 25 -30.54 4.56 -13.72
C VAL A 25 -31.51 5.26 -14.65
N VAL A 26 -32.23 6.26 -14.15
CA VAL A 26 -33.08 7.16 -14.95
C VAL A 26 -32.48 8.55 -14.90
N PHE A 27 -32.17 9.12 -16.03
CA PHE A 27 -31.66 10.48 -16.17
C PHE A 27 -32.74 11.52 -16.08
N LYS A 28 -32.38 12.75 -15.71
CA LYS A 28 -33.27 13.93 -15.73
C LYS A 28 -33.80 14.24 -17.13
N SER A 29 -33.11 13.78 -18.19
CA SER A 29 -33.56 13.84 -19.59
C SER A 29 -34.66 12.83 -19.93
N GLY A 30 -34.98 11.89 -19.05
CA GLY A 30 -35.91 10.77 -19.30
C GLY A 30 -35.24 9.53 -19.87
N ALA A 31 -33.96 9.57 -20.26
CA ALA A 31 -33.24 8.39 -20.72
C ALA A 31 -33.07 7.39 -19.55
N ARG A 32 -33.01 6.09 -19.89
CA ARG A 32 -32.88 4.99 -18.93
C ARG A 32 -31.76 4.04 -19.33
N LEU A 33 -30.99 3.60 -18.35
CA LEU A 33 -30.03 2.50 -18.47
C LEU A 33 -30.38 1.39 -17.50
N THR A 34 -30.19 0.16 -17.92
CA THR A 34 -30.27 -1.06 -17.11
C THR A 34 -28.90 -1.72 -17.07
N GLY A 35 -28.56 -2.38 -15.96
CA GLY A 35 -27.27 -3.01 -15.79
C GLY A 35 -26.91 -3.20 -14.32
N GLU A 36 -25.70 -2.82 -13.93
CA GLU A 36 -25.18 -2.99 -12.58
C GLU A 36 -24.38 -1.75 -12.14
N VAL A 37 -24.65 -1.28 -10.92
CA VAL A 37 -23.81 -0.26 -10.27
C VAL A 37 -22.49 -0.91 -9.87
N VAL A 38 -21.44 -0.60 -10.60
CA VAL A 38 -20.10 -1.08 -10.28
C VAL A 38 -19.57 -0.36 -9.06
N ARG A 39 -19.68 0.99 -9.02
CA ARG A 39 -19.13 1.81 -7.95
C ARG A 39 -19.75 3.21 -7.92
N ILE A 40 -19.81 3.82 -6.72
CA ILE A 40 -20.11 5.24 -6.56
C ILE A 40 -19.03 5.88 -5.70
N VAL A 41 -18.41 6.97 -6.18
CA VAL A 41 -17.42 7.74 -5.44
C VAL A 41 -17.72 9.23 -5.63
N GLY A 42 -18.01 9.92 -4.55
CA GLY A 42 -18.46 11.31 -4.61
C GLY A 42 -19.68 11.45 -5.52
N ASP A 43 -19.55 12.27 -6.56
CA ASP A 43 -20.63 12.50 -7.54
C ASP A 43 -20.53 11.61 -8.78
N GLU A 44 -19.53 10.73 -8.89
CA GLU A 44 -19.35 9.82 -10.03
C GLU A 44 -19.96 8.45 -9.75
N ILE A 45 -20.86 8.00 -10.62
CA ILE A 45 -21.43 6.65 -10.65
C ILE A 45 -20.79 5.90 -11.81
N THR A 46 -20.01 4.85 -11.53
CA THR A 46 -19.57 3.89 -12.54
C THR A 46 -20.65 2.83 -12.69
N PHE A 47 -21.23 2.76 -13.87
CA PHE A 47 -22.35 1.88 -14.19
C PHE A 47 -22.02 0.98 -15.38
N LYS A 48 -22.16 -0.32 -15.23
CA LYS A 48 -22.01 -1.29 -16.31
C LYS A 48 -23.36 -1.57 -16.92
N SER A 49 -23.64 -0.90 -18.03
CA SER A 49 -24.89 -1.09 -18.78
C SER A 49 -24.82 -2.35 -19.62
N ASP A 50 -25.97 -3.03 -19.74
CA ASP A 50 -26.10 -4.20 -20.58
C ASP A 50 -25.95 -3.88 -22.09
N ASP A 51 -26.27 -2.64 -22.48
CA ASP A 51 -26.30 -2.23 -23.91
C ASP A 51 -25.00 -1.54 -24.36
N VAL A 52 -24.37 -0.71 -23.48
CA VAL A 52 -23.26 0.18 -23.88
C VAL A 52 -21.96 -0.08 -23.13
N GLY A 53 -21.92 -1.09 -22.24
CA GLY A 53 -20.77 -1.40 -21.43
C GLY A 53 -20.60 -0.45 -20.26
N GLU A 54 -19.37 -0.27 -19.78
CA GLU A 54 -19.07 0.56 -18.60
C GLU A 54 -19.10 2.05 -18.95
N VAL A 55 -19.89 2.81 -18.21
CA VAL A 55 -20.04 4.26 -18.37
C VAL A 55 -19.91 4.98 -17.04
N LYS A 56 -19.35 6.18 -17.07
CA LYS A 56 -19.27 7.08 -15.93
C LYS A 56 -20.38 8.12 -16.02
N ILE A 57 -21.17 8.21 -14.98
CA ILE A 57 -22.36 9.02 -14.90
C ILE A 57 -22.20 10.01 -13.75
N ASP A 58 -22.40 11.28 -14.01
CA ASP A 58 -22.51 12.31 -13.00
C ASP A 58 -23.87 12.19 -12.27
N SER A 59 -23.85 11.99 -10.95
CA SER A 59 -25.05 11.84 -10.12
C SER A 59 -25.98 13.04 -10.23
N GLY A 60 -25.44 14.22 -10.47
CA GLY A 60 -26.22 15.45 -10.71
C GLY A 60 -27.12 15.39 -11.94
N LYS A 61 -26.85 14.48 -12.89
CA LYS A 61 -27.68 14.24 -14.10
C LYS A 61 -28.73 13.14 -13.90
N VAL A 62 -28.67 12.42 -12.79
CA VAL A 62 -29.57 11.31 -12.47
C VAL A 62 -30.81 11.82 -11.75
N ALA A 63 -31.98 11.37 -12.19
CA ALA A 63 -33.25 11.58 -11.51
C ALA A 63 -33.48 10.51 -10.46
N THR A 64 -33.33 9.22 -10.85
CA THR A 64 -33.43 8.09 -9.93
C THR A 64 -32.38 7.03 -10.23
N LEU A 65 -31.85 6.43 -9.18
CA LEU A 65 -31.05 5.22 -9.21
C LEU A 65 -31.67 4.22 -8.23
N GLU A 66 -31.85 3.00 -8.65
CA GLU A 66 -32.28 1.91 -7.79
C GLU A 66 -31.38 0.70 -8.03
N THR A 67 -30.74 0.22 -6.96
CA THR A 67 -29.94 -1.02 -7.03
C THR A 67 -30.82 -2.20 -6.62
N ALA A 68 -30.68 -3.27 -7.36
CA ALA A 68 -31.44 -4.50 -7.12
C ALA A 68 -30.77 -5.43 -6.11
N LYS A 69 -29.44 -5.33 -6.02
CA LYS A 69 -28.60 -6.13 -5.12
C LYS A 69 -28.17 -5.32 -3.90
N THR A 70 -27.79 -6.02 -2.87
CA THR A 70 -27.08 -5.44 -1.72
C THR A 70 -25.73 -4.90 -2.15
N ASN A 71 -25.46 -3.67 -1.80
CA ASN A 71 -24.20 -2.97 -2.05
C ASN A 71 -23.48 -2.77 -0.73
N THR A 72 -22.14 -2.77 -0.75
CA THR A 72 -21.31 -2.42 0.38
C THR A 72 -21.02 -0.91 0.35
N VAL A 73 -21.43 -0.20 1.38
CA VAL A 73 -21.12 1.22 1.58
C VAL A 73 -19.96 1.32 2.56
N GLN A 74 -18.82 1.85 2.11
CA GLN A 74 -17.68 2.17 2.95
C GLN A 74 -17.73 3.64 3.34
N TYR A 75 -17.71 3.92 4.63
CA TYR A 75 -17.66 5.28 5.16
C TYR A 75 -16.22 5.82 5.22
N VAL A 76 -16.09 7.14 5.37
CA VAL A 76 -14.78 7.82 5.52
C VAL A 76 -14.03 7.30 6.75
N ASP A 77 -14.75 6.89 7.77
CA ASP A 77 -14.21 6.24 8.99
C ASP A 77 -13.89 4.75 8.79
N ARG A 78 -13.96 4.24 7.56
CA ARG A 78 -13.70 2.85 7.16
C ARG A 78 -14.68 1.82 7.70
N THR A 79 -15.70 2.23 8.46
CA THR A 79 -16.80 1.34 8.77
C THR A 79 -17.57 1.01 7.50
N THR A 80 -18.17 -0.16 7.46
CA THR A 80 -18.98 -0.63 6.33
C THR A 80 -20.40 -0.86 6.73
N ALA A 81 -21.32 -0.64 5.80
CA ALA A 81 -22.71 -1.03 5.92
C ALA A 81 -23.16 -1.68 4.62
N GLU A 82 -24.06 -2.62 4.70
CA GLU A 82 -24.61 -3.31 3.53
C GLU A 82 -26.08 -2.98 3.36
N GLY A 83 -26.51 -2.84 2.11
CA GLY A 83 -27.92 -2.57 1.81
C GLY A 83 -28.16 -2.19 0.36
N VAL A 84 -29.42 -2.02 0.02
CA VAL A 84 -29.86 -1.52 -1.27
C VAL A 84 -29.66 -0.02 -1.30
N VAL A 85 -28.93 0.49 -2.30
CA VAL A 85 -28.68 1.91 -2.51
C VAL A 85 -29.69 2.47 -3.50
N ALA A 86 -30.32 3.58 -3.14
CA ALA A 86 -31.17 4.31 -4.06
C ALA A 86 -30.83 5.81 -4.04
N LEU A 87 -31.00 6.46 -5.19
CA LEU A 87 -30.94 7.90 -5.35
C LEU A 87 -32.29 8.39 -5.89
N LYS A 88 -32.90 9.33 -5.22
CA LYS A 88 -34.14 9.97 -5.68
C LYS A 88 -34.10 11.46 -5.31
N ASP A 89 -34.43 12.31 -6.27
CA ASP A 89 -34.47 13.76 -6.11
C ASP A 89 -33.19 14.34 -5.48
N GLY A 90 -32.01 13.77 -5.82
CA GLY A 90 -30.69 14.19 -5.33
C GLY A 90 -30.34 13.66 -3.91
N ALA A 91 -31.20 12.86 -3.30
CA ALA A 91 -30.96 12.28 -1.99
C ALA A 91 -30.66 10.78 -2.08
N TYR A 92 -29.54 10.35 -1.51
CA TYR A 92 -29.19 8.93 -1.41
C TYR A 92 -29.82 8.28 -0.17
N THR A 93 -30.20 7.01 -0.33
CA THR A 93 -30.67 6.19 0.79
C THR A 93 -29.98 4.82 0.77
N LEU A 94 -29.81 4.22 1.94
CA LEU A 94 -29.36 2.85 2.14
C LEU A 94 -30.49 2.08 2.81
N THR A 95 -31.07 1.11 2.11
CA THR A 95 -32.22 0.33 2.60
C THR A 95 -33.34 1.25 3.13
N GLY A 96 -33.64 2.31 2.37
CA GLY A 96 -34.68 3.30 2.72
C GLY A 96 -34.31 4.32 3.81
N ARG A 97 -33.13 4.25 4.42
CA ARG A 97 -32.64 5.24 5.41
C ARG A 97 -31.77 6.29 4.71
N PRO A 98 -31.86 7.56 5.06
CA PRO A 98 -31.01 8.62 4.50
C PRO A 98 -29.53 8.27 4.60
N LEU A 99 -28.79 8.42 3.49
CA LEU A 99 -27.37 8.19 3.39
C LEU A 99 -26.64 9.51 3.12
N ASP A 100 -25.85 9.97 4.10
CA ASP A 100 -25.03 11.17 3.96
C ASP A 100 -23.76 10.87 3.14
N MET A 101 -23.77 11.24 1.87
CA MET A 101 -22.65 11.01 0.95
C MET A 101 -21.35 11.73 1.36
N LYS A 102 -21.41 12.78 2.19
CA LYS A 102 -20.18 13.40 2.73
C LYS A 102 -19.42 12.49 3.68
N ARG A 103 -20.11 11.52 4.27
CA ARG A 103 -19.51 10.49 5.14
C ARG A 103 -19.19 9.21 4.41
N VAL A 104 -19.63 9.05 3.16
CA VAL A 104 -19.38 7.87 2.32
C VAL A 104 -18.09 8.06 1.54
N LYS A 105 -17.17 7.11 1.68
CA LYS A 105 -15.95 7.05 0.87
C LYS A 105 -16.24 6.43 -0.51
N ALA A 106 -16.97 5.33 -0.52
CA ALA A 106 -17.39 4.66 -1.75
C ALA A 106 -18.56 3.72 -1.49
N VAL A 107 -19.42 3.54 -2.50
CA VAL A 107 -20.33 2.39 -2.61
C VAL A 107 -19.64 1.37 -3.51
N ASN A 108 -19.65 0.10 -3.11
CA ASN A 108 -18.88 -0.99 -3.72
C ASN A 108 -17.40 -0.59 -3.91
N PRO A 109 -16.65 -0.38 -2.82
CA PRO A 109 -15.23 -0.06 -2.91
C PRO A 109 -14.51 -1.15 -3.69
N GLU A 110 -13.49 -0.76 -4.45
CA GLU A 110 -12.62 -1.75 -5.08
C GLU A 110 -12.01 -2.66 -4.00
N PRO A 111 -11.90 -3.98 -4.29
CA PRO A 111 -11.16 -4.87 -3.40
C PRO A 111 -9.77 -4.30 -3.16
N GLU A 112 -9.39 -4.16 -1.90
CA GLU A 112 -8.06 -3.69 -1.56
C GLU A 112 -7.03 -4.71 -2.06
N ALA A 113 -6.41 -4.40 -3.18
CA ALA A 113 -5.41 -5.23 -3.83
C ALA A 113 -4.04 -5.01 -3.17
N TRP A 114 -3.11 -5.91 -3.46
CA TRP A 114 -1.71 -5.66 -3.21
C TRP A 114 -1.22 -4.55 -4.14
N HIS A 115 -0.59 -3.54 -3.56
CA HIS A 115 0.11 -2.49 -4.27
C HIS A 115 1.59 -2.58 -3.94
N GLY A 116 2.42 -2.43 -4.94
CA GLY A 116 3.84 -2.53 -4.70
C GLY A 116 4.66 -2.13 -5.92
N ALA A 117 5.97 -2.24 -5.75
CA ALA A 117 6.91 -2.06 -6.83
C ALA A 117 8.14 -2.95 -6.64
N VAL A 118 8.70 -3.39 -7.73
CA VAL A 118 10.06 -3.95 -7.80
C VAL A 118 10.91 -2.97 -8.59
N ASN A 119 12.02 -2.52 -8.02
CA ASN A 119 12.92 -1.56 -8.65
C ASN A 119 14.28 -2.20 -8.85
N PHE A 120 14.86 -1.94 -10.00
CA PHE A 120 16.20 -2.38 -10.37
C PHE A 120 17.07 -1.16 -10.72
N SER A 121 18.25 -1.13 -10.14
CA SER A 121 19.30 -0.16 -10.44
C SER A 121 20.61 -0.88 -10.74
N GLY A 122 21.35 -0.41 -11.71
CA GLY A 122 22.64 -1.01 -12.04
C GLY A 122 23.56 -0.06 -12.76
N THR A 123 24.84 -0.14 -12.45
CA THR A 123 25.91 0.58 -13.16
C THR A 123 27.09 -0.35 -13.39
N ALA A 124 27.72 -0.21 -14.55
CA ALA A 124 28.96 -0.90 -14.87
C ALA A 124 29.94 0.07 -15.54
N ALA A 125 31.14 0.13 -15.03
CA ALA A 125 32.24 0.88 -15.64
C ALA A 125 33.37 -0.08 -15.98
N ARG A 126 34.00 0.10 -17.14
CA ARG A 126 35.14 -0.69 -17.64
C ARG A 126 36.17 0.22 -18.25
N GLY A 127 37.40 -0.02 -17.95
CA GLY A 127 38.55 0.78 -18.44
C GLY A 127 39.69 0.69 -17.44
N ASN A 128 40.28 1.84 -17.09
CA ASN A 128 41.32 1.92 -16.07
C ASN A 128 40.85 1.48 -14.69
N THR A 129 39.54 1.52 -14.43
CA THR A 129 38.88 0.95 -13.29
C THR A 129 37.70 0.11 -13.74
N MET A 130 37.42 -0.99 -13.05
CA MET A 130 36.25 -1.81 -13.23
C MET A 130 35.36 -1.65 -12.00
N SER A 131 34.13 -1.20 -12.20
CA SER A 131 33.14 -1.05 -11.15
C SER A 131 31.82 -1.67 -11.61
N GLU A 132 31.21 -2.45 -10.74
CA GLU A 132 29.89 -3.03 -10.97
C GLU A 132 29.06 -2.80 -9.71
N LYS A 133 27.84 -2.26 -9.91
CA LYS A 133 26.87 -2.05 -8.83
C LYS A 133 25.52 -2.52 -9.29
N VAL A 134 24.82 -3.25 -8.42
CA VAL A 134 23.45 -3.72 -8.63
C VAL A 134 22.66 -3.50 -7.35
N ALA A 135 21.47 -2.95 -7.48
CA ALA A 135 20.49 -2.89 -6.42
C ALA A 135 19.16 -3.42 -6.93
N LEU A 136 18.54 -4.29 -6.15
CA LEU A 136 17.19 -4.79 -6.35
C LEU A 136 16.40 -4.50 -5.08
N THR A 137 15.33 -3.70 -5.21
CA THR A 137 14.43 -3.41 -4.09
C THR A 137 13.00 -3.77 -4.45
N ALA A 138 12.24 -4.20 -3.47
CA ALA A 138 10.82 -4.42 -3.63
C ALA A 138 10.06 -3.97 -2.39
N ASN A 139 8.88 -3.48 -2.61
CA ASN A 139 7.93 -3.19 -1.55
C ASN A 139 6.54 -3.68 -1.96
N ALA A 140 5.76 -4.13 -0.99
CA ALA A 140 4.38 -4.50 -1.21
C ALA A 140 3.56 -4.11 0.02
N THR A 141 2.40 -3.50 -0.22
CA THR A 141 1.46 -3.12 0.83
C THR A 141 0.07 -3.58 0.44
N ARG A 142 -0.65 -4.13 1.39
CA ARG A 142 -2.07 -4.38 1.28
C ARG A 142 -2.76 -3.86 2.53
N ARG A 143 -3.88 -3.21 2.33
CA ARG A 143 -4.76 -2.79 3.41
C ARG A 143 -6.12 -3.44 3.23
N TRP A 144 -6.70 -3.95 4.29
CA TRP A 144 -8.04 -4.49 4.30
C TRP A 144 -8.70 -4.10 5.62
N ASP A 145 -9.89 -3.59 5.54
CA ASP A 145 -10.71 -3.10 6.66
C ASP A 145 -9.88 -2.36 7.73
N LYS A 146 -9.53 -3.04 8.81
CA LYS A 146 -8.77 -2.49 9.94
C LYS A 146 -7.28 -2.85 9.93
N ASP A 147 -6.83 -3.64 9.00
CA ASP A 147 -5.47 -4.16 8.99
C ASP A 147 -4.67 -3.63 7.79
N ARG A 148 -3.36 -3.46 7.97
CA ARG A 148 -2.41 -3.18 6.90
C ARG A 148 -1.18 -4.05 7.07
N TYR A 149 -0.76 -4.67 5.99
CA TYR A 149 0.51 -5.37 5.92
C TYR A 149 1.43 -4.65 4.94
N THR A 150 2.69 -4.48 5.33
CA THR A 150 3.74 -3.92 4.49
C THR A 150 4.95 -4.85 4.52
N GLY A 151 5.46 -5.22 3.35
CA GLY A 151 6.69 -5.98 3.18
C GLY A 151 7.71 -5.20 2.37
N ASN A 152 8.98 -5.31 2.73
CA ASN A 152 10.11 -4.65 2.07
C ASN A 152 11.24 -5.66 1.84
N PHE A 153 11.91 -5.53 0.73
CA PHE A 153 13.09 -6.30 0.33
C PHE A 153 14.14 -5.36 -0.25
N GLY A 154 15.41 -5.57 0.10
CA GLY A 154 16.55 -4.88 -0.50
C GLY A 154 17.72 -5.83 -0.65
N TYR A 155 18.33 -5.85 -1.83
CA TYR A 155 19.62 -6.50 -2.09
C TYR A 155 20.52 -5.53 -2.81
N TYR A 156 21.71 -5.34 -2.24
CA TYR A 156 22.70 -4.38 -2.72
C TYR A 156 24.03 -5.08 -2.89
N PHE A 157 24.62 -4.95 -4.05
CA PHE A 157 25.90 -5.53 -4.37
C PHE A 157 26.77 -4.52 -5.14
N ALA A 158 28.01 -4.37 -4.73
CA ALA A 158 28.98 -3.60 -5.46
C ALA A 158 30.36 -4.25 -5.37
N GLN A 159 31.13 -4.13 -6.46
CA GLN A 159 32.53 -4.51 -6.50
C GLN A 159 33.34 -3.57 -7.38
N ASN A 160 34.57 -3.31 -6.97
CA ASN A 160 35.50 -2.44 -7.65
C ASN A 160 36.86 -3.13 -7.82
N GLY A 161 37.56 -2.83 -8.93
CA GLY A 161 38.90 -3.36 -9.19
C GLY A 161 39.58 -2.65 -10.38
N THR A 162 40.80 -2.98 -10.61
CA THR A 162 41.57 -2.48 -11.80
C THR A 162 41.62 -3.50 -12.92
N THR A 163 41.47 -4.78 -12.60
CA THR A 163 41.42 -5.88 -13.56
C THR A 163 40.24 -6.79 -13.24
N ARG A 164 39.92 -7.73 -14.12
CA ARG A 164 38.82 -8.69 -13.94
C ARG A 164 39.02 -9.60 -12.75
N ASP A 165 40.29 -9.90 -12.41
CA ASP A 165 40.68 -10.91 -11.43
C ASP A 165 40.96 -10.32 -10.05
N ASN A 166 41.02 -8.97 -9.90
CA ASN A 166 41.30 -8.28 -8.64
C ASN A 166 40.15 -7.39 -8.18
N LYS A 167 38.92 -7.82 -8.45
CA LYS A 167 37.73 -7.13 -7.94
C LYS A 167 37.51 -7.46 -6.48
N GLU A 168 37.34 -6.42 -5.68
CA GLU A 168 36.97 -6.52 -4.27
C GLU A 168 35.51 -6.09 -4.11
N LYS A 169 34.79 -6.82 -3.28
CA LYS A 169 33.41 -6.43 -2.90
C LYS A 169 33.48 -5.17 -2.03
N THR A 170 32.66 -4.20 -2.36
CA THR A 170 32.52 -2.94 -1.60
C THR A 170 31.12 -2.76 -1.06
N GLU A 171 30.16 -3.62 -1.44
CA GLU A 171 28.83 -3.71 -0.89
C GLU A 171 28.30 -5.14 -1.09
N ASP A 172 27.72 -5.75 -0.04
CA ASP A 172 27.07 -7.07 -0.07
C ASP A 172 26.04 -7.11 1.07
N ARG A 173 24.88 -6.48 0.83
CA ARG A 173 23.85 -6.27 1.84
C ARG A 173 22.51 -6.85 1.42
N LEU A 174 21.84 -7.52 2.35
CA LEU A 174 20.47 -8.02 2.22
C LEU A 174 19.61 -7.47 3.34
N GLU A 175 18.44 -6.97 2.99
CA GLU A 175 17.44 -6.48 3.92
C GLU A 175 16.07 -7.10 3.63
N LEU A 176 15.39 -7.51 4.69
CA LEU A 176 14.01 -7.98 4.66
C LEU A 176 13.24 -7.26 5.76
N GLY A 177 12.14 -6.62 5.43
CA GLY A 177 11.27 -5.92 6.38
C GLY A 177 9.84 -6.39 6.26
N SER A 178 9.14 -6.41 7.38
CA SER A 178 7.72 -6.74 7.46
C SER A 178 7.07 -5.96 8.59
N GLN A 179 5.88 -5.41 8.36
CA GLN A 179 5.09 -4.74 9.37
C GLN A 179 3.62 -5.07 9.20
N PHE A 180 2.98 -5.38 10.31
CA PHE A 180 1.54 -5.56 10.42
C PHE A 180 0.96 -4.48 11.34
N ASP A 181 -0.04 -3.76 10.86
CA ASP A 181 -0.74 -2.69 11.58
C ASP A 181 -2.19 -3.08 11.79
N HIS A 182 -2.69 -2.88 13.01
CA HIS A 182 -4.11 -3.00 13.34
C HIS A 182 -4.69 -1.65 13.75
N PHE A 183 -5.67 -1.16 13.00
CA PHE A 183 -6.32 0.14 13.21
C PHE A 183 -7.48 0.01 14.22
N TRP A 184 -7.30 0.56 15.41
CA TRP A 184 -8.33 0.66 16.45
C TRP A 184 -9.35 1.75 16.13
N ALA A 185 -8.90 2.80 15.46
CA ALA A 185 -9.69 3.91 14.97
C ALA A 185 -9.09 4.39 13.63
N ASN A 186 -9.74 5.31 12.93
CA ASN A 186 -9.31 5.79 11.60
C ASN A 186 -7.84 6.16 11.49
N LYS A 187 -7.28 6.71 12.57
CA LYS A 187 -5.93 7.28 12.58
C LYS A 187 -4.99 6.59 13.56
N VAL A 188 -5.52 5.84 14.52
CA VAL A 188 -4.73 5.19 15.57
C VAL A 188 -4.60 3.72 15.26
N TYR A 189 -3.38 3.22 15.23
CA TYR A 189 -3.09 1.80 15.04
C TYR A 189 -1.99 1.32 15.99
N SER A 190 -2.01 0.03 16.31
CA SER A 190 -0.87 -0.69 16.86
C SER A 190 -0.12 -1.39 15.75
N TYR A 191 1.18 -1.54 15.88
CA TYR A 191 1.99 -2.26 14.91
C TYR A 191 2.83 -3.36 15.56
N LEU A 192 3.14 -4.37 14.75
CA LEU A 192 4.18 -5.36 14.98
C LEU A 192 5.08 -5.35 13.75
N ASN A 193 6.39 -5.12 13.93
CA ASN A 193 7.33 -5.12 12.82
C ASN A 193 8.51 -6.05 13.07
N GLY A 194 9.12 -6.50 11.97
CA GLY A 194 10.35 -7.27 11.96
C GLY A 194 11.24 -6.81 10.81
N LYS A 195 12.53 -6.69 11.07
CA LYS A 195 13.57 -6.45 10.04
C LYS A 195 14.71 -7.43 10.22
N TYR A 196 15.16 -8.00 9.14
CA TYR A 196 16.37 -8.79 9.02
C TYR A 196 17.36 -8.06 8.13
N GLU A 197 18.61 -7.99 8.56
CA GLU A 197 19.71 -7.41 7.80
C GLU A 197 20.90 -8.35 7.84
N ARG A 198 21.63 -8.39 6.73
CA ARG A 198 22.97 -8.96 6.61
C ARG A 198 23.83 -7.99 5.83
N ASP A 199 25.05 -7.74 6.30
CA ASP A 199 26.02 -6.88 5.61
C ASP A 199 27.41 -7.51 5.68
N GLY A 200 27.83 -8.12 4.57
CA GLY A 200 29.12 -8.83 4.51
C GLY A 200 30.34 -7.91 4.46
N ILE A 201 30.16 -6.61 4.26
CA ILE A 201 31.27 -5.63 4.27
C ILE A 201 31.46 -5.04 5.67
N ASN A 202 30.35 -4.82 6.38
CA ASN A 202 30.36 -4.31 7.74
C ASN A 202 30.45 -5.40 8.82
N ASP A 203 30.96 -6.60 8.46
CA ASP A 203 31.18 -7.73 9.37
C ASP A 203 29.90 -8.23 10.07
N LEU A 204 28.73 -7.80 9.60
CA LEU A 204 27.44 -8.12 10.18
C LEU A 204 26.88 -9.40 9.56
N GLN A 205 27.00 -10.53 10.28
CA GLN A 205 26.42 -11.79 9.85
C GLN A 205 24.89 -11.68 9.80
N TYR A 206 24.28 -11.12 10.83
CA TYR A 206 22.85 -10.76 10.83
C TYR A 206 22.52 -9.74 11.92
N ARG A 207 21.49 -8.97 11.65
CA ARG A 207 20.76 -8.15 12.62
C ARG A 207 19.27 -8.48 12.50
N TYR A 208 18.68 -8.86 13.61
CA TYR A 208 17.23 -9.00 13.75
C TYR A 208 16.70 -7.85 14.58
N ARG A 209 15.65 -7.19 14.08
CA ARG A 209 14.89 -6.19 14.82
C ARG A 209 13.47 -6.69 14.95
N LEU A 210 12.92 -6.74 16.15
CA LEU A 210 11.52 -7.06 16.41
C LEU A 210 10.92 -5.95 17.25
N GLY A 211 9.92 -5.27 16.74
CA GLY A 211 9.36 -4.09 17.35
C GLY A 211 7.85 -4.12 17.43
N THR A 212 7.31 -3.40 18.41
CA THR A 212 5.88 -3.16 18.58
C THR A 212 5.63 -1.79 19.17
N GLY A 213 4.47 -1.23 18.92
CA GLY A 213 4.10 0.09 19.41
C GLY A 213 2.80 0.58 18.83
N PHE A 214 2.64 1.89 18.86
CA PHE A 214 1.47 2.58 18.33
C PHE A 214 1.88 3.58 17.27
N GLY A 215 0.98 3.78 16.30
CA GLY A 215 1.14 4.76 15.25
C GLY A 215 -0.08 5.66 15.14
N TYR A 216 0.16 6.86 14.62
CA TYR A 216 -0.88 7.82 14.30
C TYR A 216 -0.75 8.27 12.85
N GLN A 217 -1.82 8.08 12.08
CA GLN A 217 -1.91 8.48 10.68
C GLN A 217 -2.54 9.87 10.57
N TRP A 218 -1.69 10.89 10.44
CA TRP A 218 -2.12 12.29 10.33
C TRP A 218 -2.88 12.55 9.03
N LEU A 219 -2.28 12.07 7.92
CA LEU A 219 -2.80 12.21 6.57
C LEU A 219 -2.78 10.84 5.87
N ASP A 220 -3.86 10.49 5.20
CA ASP A 220 -4.01 9.22 4.45
C ASP A 220 -4.44 9.53 3.02
N GLY A 221 -3.48 9.88 2.18
CA GLY A 221 -3.76 10.32 0.82
C GLY A 221 -4.63 11.58 0.77
N ALA A 222 -4.52 12.44 1.79
CA ALA A 222 -5.27 13.68 1.85
C ALA A 222 -4.92 14.58 0.67
N GLU A 223 -5.93 14.97 -0.09
CA GLU A 223 -5.77 15.85 -1.24
C GLU A 223 -5.91 17.31 -0.81
N HIS A 224 -4.96 18.12 -1.25
CA HIS A 224 -4.98 19.56 -1.05
C HIS A 224 -4.94 20.27 -2.41
N ASP A 225 -5.87 21.17 -2.64
CA ASP A 225 -6.12 21.80 -3.96
C ASP A 225 -4.90 22.45 -4.61
N LEU A 226 -4.01 23.03 -3.82
CA LEU A 226 -2.81 23.72 -4.30
C LEU A 226 -1.58 22.83 -4.34
N THR A 227 -1.41 21.91 -3.39
CA THR A 227 -0.15 21.18 -3.19
C THR A 227 -0.17 19.72 -3.61
N GLY A 228 -1.35 19.14 -3.83
CA GLY A 228 -1.51 17.74 -4.24
C GLY A 228 -1.78 16.79 -3.07
N LYS A 229 -1.40 15.54 -3.22
CA LYS A 229 -1.78 14.45 -2.31
C LYS A 229 -0.69 14.15 -1.29
N TRP A 230 -1.07 14.06 -0.01
CA TRP A 230 -0.18 13.84 1.11
C TRP A 230 -0.56 12.61 1.92
N SER A 231 0.45 11.87 2.36
CA SER A 231 0.29 10.85 3.40
C SER A 231 1.39 11.05 4.44
N PHE A 232 1.02 11.02 5.72
CA PHE A 232 1.95 11.19 6.81
C PHE A 232 1.50 10.38 8.03
N ASN A 233 2.40 9.55 8.54
CA ASN A 233 2.21 8.83 9.78
C ASN A 233 3.47 8.86 10.64
N GLN A 234 3.27 8.76 11.94
CA GLN A 234 4.31 8.69 12.94
C GLN A 234 4.06 7.48 13.85
N GLU A 235 5.13 6.87 14.30
CA GLU A 235 5.12 5.66 15.11
C GLU A 235 6.06 5.83 16.31
N ALA A 236 5.64 5.28 17.44
CA ALA A 236 6.46 5.18 18.63
C ALA A 236 6.26 3.83 19.31
N GLY A 237 7.33 3.26 19.82
CA GLY A 237 7.28 1.93 20.43
C GLY A 237 8.60 1.46 20.98
N LEU A 238 8.74 0.15 21.11
CA LEU A 238 9.95 -0.52 21.57
C LEU A 238 10.40 -1.51 20.50
N THR A 239 11.71 -1.66 20.35
CA THR A 239 12.32 -2.63 19.44
C THR A 239 13.41 -3.39 20.17
N TYR A 240 13.37 -4.71 20.10
CA TYR A 240 14.47 -5.58 20.46
C TYR A 240 15.36 -5.79 19.24
N ILE A 241 16.66 -5.56 19.40
CA ILE A 241 17.70 -5.72 18.38
C ILE A 241 18.66 -6.80 18.84
N LYS A 242 18.93 -7.74 17.92
CA LYS A 242 19.98 -8.75 18.12
C LYS A 242 20.92 -8.70 16.94
N GLU A 243 22.19 -8.50 17.21
CA GLU A 243 23.28 -8.41 16.24
C GLU A 243 24.28 -9.52 16.44
N LYS A 244 24.71 -10.12 15.34
CA LYS A 244 25.84 -11.04 15.33
C LYS A 244 26.86 -10.60 14.32
N TYR A 245 28.08 -10.51 14.77
CA TYR A 245 29.24 -10.15 13.96
C TYR A 245 30.14 -11.37 13.72
N GLU A 246 30.94 -11.34 12.67
CA GLU A 246 31.89 -12.43 12.36
C GLU A 246 33.15 -12.33 13.22
N HIS A 247 33.65 -11.12 13.41
CA HIS A 247 34.92 -10.84 14.11
C HIS A 247 34.77 -9.93 15.34
N ALA A 248 33.55 -9.49 15.67
CA ALA A 248 33.27 -8.67 16.85
C ALA A 248 32.32 -9.40 17.81
N LYS A 249 32.15 -8.84 19.00
CA LYS A 249 31.23 -9.38 20.01
C LYS A 249 29.78 -9.20 19.54
N ASP A 250 28.99 -10.24 19.72
CA ASP A 250 27.55 -10.19 19.54
C ASP A 250 26.93 -9.17 20.52
N ASP A 251 25.90 -8.47 20.06
CA ASP A 251 25.17 -7.49 20.85
C ASP A 251 23.67 -7.73 20.80
N ASP A 252 23.01 -7.52 21.93
CA ASP A 252 21.57 -7.53 22.01
C ASP A 252 21.08 -6.42 22.95
N ARG A 253 20.05 -5.68 22.51
CA ARG A 253 19.55 -4.52 23.25
C ARG A 253 18.10 -4.21 22.97
N CYS A 254 17.47 -3.51 23.90
CA CYS A 254 16.16 -2.92 23.73
C CYS A 254 16.30 -1.42 23.43
N THR A 255 15.59 -0.97 22.40
CA THR A 255 15.59 0.44 21.99
C THR A 255 14.18 1.01 22.08
N VAL A 256 14.06 2.30 22.34
CA VAL A 256 12.87 3.05 22.01
C VAL A 256 12.86 3.22 20.48
N ARG A 257 11.71 3.16 19.87
CA ARG A 257 11.57 3.40 18.44
C ARG A 257 10.72 4.64 18.20
N TYR A 258 11.25 5.55 17.41
CA TYR A 258 10.49 6.60 16.75
C TYR A 258 10.64 6.42 15.23
N ALA A 259 9.53 6.45 14.50
CA ALA A 259 9.58 6.46 13.06
C ALA A 259 8.53 7.41 12.47
N HIS A 260 8.82 7.93 11.27
CA HIS A 260 7.82 8.60 10.47
C HIS A 260 7.96 8.25 8.99
N HIS A 261 6.83 8.30 8.31
CA HIS A 261 6.72 8.05 6.89
C HIS A 261 5.92 9.17 6.27
N LEU A 262 6.52 9.84 5.29
CA LEU A 262 5.93 10.93 4.54
C LEU A 262 5.91 10.58 3.05
N SER A 263 4.78 10.78 2.39
CA SER A 263 4.72 10.78 0.94
C SER A 263 3.95 11.99 0.43
N TRP A 264 4.41 12.52 -0.69
CA TRP A 264 3.83 13.67 -1.34
C TRP A 264 3.82 13.52 -2.85
N SER A 265 2.64 13.65 -3.46
CA SER A 265 2.47 13.65 -4.91
C SER A 265 1.99 15.04 -5.34
N PRO A 266 2.85 15.86 -5.93
CA PRO A 266 2.52 17.24 -6.34
C PRO A 266 1.46 17.24 -7.45
N ARG A 267 0.49 18.16 -7.36
CA ARG A 267 -0.59 18.25 -8.34
C ARG A 267 -0.11 18.75 -9.71
N TRP A 268 0.91 19.61 -9.72
CA TRP A 268 1.40 20.27 -10.95
C TRP A 268 2.33 19.39 -11.80
N ILE A 269 2.77 18.24 -11.29
CA ILE A 269 3.56 17.26 -12.05
C ILE A 269 2.89 15.90 -11.89
N GLY A 270 2.07 15.53 -12.88
CA GLY A 270 1.39 14.23 -12.87
C GLY A 270 2.39 13.08 -12.88
N GLY A 271 2.13 12.07 -12.04
CA GLY A 271 2.96 10.87 -11.94
C GLY A 271 4.22 11.01 -11.09
N LEU A 272 4.54 12.18 -10.55
CA LEU A 272 5.64 12.38 -9.61
C LEU A 272 5.16 12.11 -8.18
N ALA A 273 5.97 11.41 -7.39
CA ALA A 273 5.79 11.26 -5.96
C ALA A 273 7.15 11.33 -5.26
N PHE A 274 7.16 11.98 -4.10
CA PHE A 274 8.29 12.02 -3.18
C PHE A 274 7.98 11.21 -1.94
N THR A 275 9.02 10.59 -1.36
CA THR A 275 8.94 9.86 -0.10
C THR A 275 10.06 10.29 0.82
N HIS A 276 9.79 10.31 2.11
CA HIS A 276 10.78 10.45 3.15
C HIS A 276 10.41 9.56 4.32
N ASN A 277 11.35 8.74 4.74
CA ASN A 277 11.21 7.86 5.89
C ASN A 277 12.35 8.12 6.84
N LEU A 278 12.06 8.00 8.14
CA LEU A 278 13.06 8.06 9.21
C LEU A 278 12.68 7.04 10.28
N GLU A 279 13.67 6.30 10.76
CA GLU A 279 13.59 5.47 11.95
C GLU A 279 14.76 5.84 12.88
N TYR A 280 14.47 6.13 14.16
CA TYR A 280 15.43 6.42 15.19
C TYR A 280 15.25 5.44 16.34
N LEU A 281 16.33 4.78 16.72
CA LEU A 281 16.36 3.67 17.66
C LEU A 281 17.41 3.89 18.75
N PRO A 282 17.18 4.78 19.75
CA PRO A 282 18.07 4.95 20.88
C PRO A 282 17.95 3.75 21.84
N ASP A 283 19.08 3.30 22.37
CA ASP A 283 19.15 2.27 23.39
C ASP A 283 18.48 2.75 24.68
N VAL A 284 17.72 1.88 25.36
CA VAL A 284 17.03 2.24 26.61
C VAL A 284 18.02 2.49 27.75
N GLY A 285 19.14 1.78 27.75
CA GLY A 285 20.18 1.88 28.79
C GLY A 285 21.19 2.99 28.54
N ASP A 286 21.39 3.38 27.27
CA ASP A 286 22.41 4.34 26.83
C ASP A 286 21.93 5.19 25.65
N TRP A 287 20.83 5.85 25.83
CA TRP A 287 20.10 6.55 24.78
C TRP A 287 20.86 7.72 24.12
N ALA A 288 21.86 8.29 24.82
CA ALA A 288 22.64 9.42 24.32
C ALA A 288 23.80 8.97 23.41
N ASP A 289 24.41 7.83 23.73
CA ASP A 289 25.66 7.39 23.07
C ASP A 289 25.42 6.15 22.17
N ALA A 290 24.36 5.37 22.40
CA ALA A 290 24.04 4.16 21.64
C ALA A 290 22.71 4.29 20.90
N TYR A 291 22.73 4.57 19.58
CA TYR A 291 21.54 4.68 18.77
C TYR A 291 21.78 4.35 17.29
N LEU A 292 20.74 3.96 16.61
CA LEU A 292 20.71 3.78 15.15
C LEU A 292 19.76 4.81 14.54
N ILE A 293 20.10 5.27 13.34
CA ILE A 293 19.21 6.07 12.49
C ILE A 293 19.19 5.43 11.10
N ASP A 294 18.02 5.09 10.61
CA ASP A 294 17.80 4.75 9.21
C ASP A 294 16.92 5.85 8.60
N ALA A 295 17.39 6.52 7.56
CA ALA A 295 16.60 7.55 6.87
C ALA A 295 16.72 7.40 5.36
N ASP A 296 15.65 7.72 4.66
CA ASP A 296 15.69 7.80 3.22
C ASP A 296 14.85 8.96 2.66
N VAL A 297 15.30 9.45 1.53
CA VAL A 297 14.55 10.38 0.68
C VAL A 297 14.52 9.79 -0.73
N GLY A 298 13.33 9.70 -1.31
CA GLY A 298 13.15 9.15 -2.63
C GLY A 298 12.18 9.95 -3.48
N PHE A 299 12.25 9.71 -4.78
CA PHE A 299 11.21 10.09 -5.72
C PHE A 299 10.89 8.95 -6.67
N THR A 300 9.67 8.91 -7.15
CA THR A 300 9.25 8.08 -8.27
C THR A 300 8.53 8.92 -9.31
N TYR A 301 8.77 8.62 -10.58
CA TYR A 301 8.06 9.25 -11.69
C TYR A 301 7.43 8.19 -12.58
N ALA A 302 6.11 8.22 -12.72
CA ALA A 302 5.38 7.25 -13.52
C ALA A 302 5.66 7.47 -15.02
N LEU A 303 6.29 6.50 -15.67
CA LEU A 303 6.51 6.47 -17.12
C LEU A 303 5.30 5.89 -17.84
N SER A 304 4.58 4.98 -17.17
CA SER A 304 3.33 4.38 -17.65
C SER A 304 2.50 3.91 -16.44
N ALA A 305 1.40 3.20 -16.69
CA ALA A 305 0.62 2.57 -15.63
C ALA A 305 1.45 1.59 -14.79
N ALA A 306 2.39 0.85 -15.39
CA ALA A 306 3.18 -0.20 -14.76
C ALA A 306 4.65 0.18 -14.54
N TRP A 307 5.21 1.12 -15.28
CA TRP A 307 6.63 1.45 -15.21
C TRP A 307 6.88 2.82 -14.57
N GLN A 308 7.92 2.90 -13.77
CA GLN A 308 8.35 4.13 -13.11
C GLN A 308 9.87 4.30 -13.13
N LEU A 309 10.33 5.54 -13.19
CA LEU A 309 11.69 5.93 -12.81
C LEU A 309 11.73 6.11 -11.29
N MET A 310 12.79 5.65 -10.64
CA MET A 310 12.99 5.78 -9.20
C MET A 310 14.37 6.37 -8.91
N GLY A 311 14.41 7.35 -8.00
CA GLY A 311 15.63 7.83 -7.38
C GLY A 311 15.50 7.77 -5.87
N LYS A 312 16.55 7.34 -5.17
CA LYS A 312 16.56 7.19 -3.71
C LYS A 312 17.95 7.47 -3.15
N ILE A 313 17.98 8.12 -2.00
CA ILE A 313 19.15 8.28 -1.15
C ILE A 313 18.80 7.63 0.18
N ASP A 314 19.53 6.59 0.56
CA ASP A 314 19.47 5.99 1.89
C ASP A 314 20.64 6.50 2.72
N TRP A 315 20.38 6.75 3.99
CA TRP A 315 21.35 7.09 5.01
C TRP A 315 21.14 6.22 6.24
N ASP A 316 22.16 5.41 6.53
CA ASP A 316 22.22 4.59 7.75
C ASP A 316 23.28 5.17 8.67
N TYR A 317 22.94 5.35 9.93
CA TYR A 317 23.87 5.82 10.96
C TYR A 317 23.84 4.88 12.17
N ASN A 318 25.03 4.48 12.62
CA ASN A 318 25.24 3.75 13.86
C ASN A 318 26.20 4.55 14.74
N SER A 319 25.76 4.99 15.91
CA SER A 319 26.60 5.76 16.85
C SER A 319 27.73 4.93 17.45
N ASN A 320 27.55 3.60 17.52
CA ASN A 320 28.55 2.66 18.05
C ASN A 320 28.84 1.56 17.01
N PRO A 321 29.54 1.89 15.91
CA PRO A 321 29.83 0.93 14.86
C PRO A 321 30.86 -0.10 15.32
N GLY A 322 30.83 -1.29 14.69
CA GLY A 322 31.84 -2.31 14.92
C GLY A 322 33.26 -1.86 14.55
N PRO A 323 34.29 -2.61 14.98
CA PRO A 323 35.67 -2.33 14.64
C PRO A 323 35.84 -2.19 13.12
N HIS A 324 36.56 -1.16 12.67
CA HIS A 324 36.87 -0.88 11.26
C HIS A 324 35.67 -0.47 10.39
N THR A 325 34.48 -0.26 10.96
CA THR A 325 33.33 0.22 10.25
C THR A 325 33.09 1.72 10.50
N LYS A 326 32.46 2.40 9.52
CA LYS A 326 32.09 3.80 9.67
C LYS A 326 30.73 3.93 10.34
N SER A 327 30.53 5.03 11.05
CA SER A 327 29.24 5.35 11.68
C SER A 327 28.16 5.71 10.66
N SER A 328 28.53 6.17 9.46
CA SER A 328 27.58 6.73 8.49
C SER A 328 27.81 6.13 7.12
N ASP A 329 26.75 5.57 6.54
CA ASP A 329 26.70 5.00 5.19
C ASP A 329 25.65 5.71 4.36
N PHE A 330 26.02 6.11 3.13
CA PHE A 330 25.10 6.69 2.15
C PHE A 330 25.05 5.81 0.91
N ARG A 331 23.82 5.52 0.44
CA ARG A 331 23.57 4.86 -0.84
C ARG A 331 22.75 5.76 -1.74
N TYR A 332 23.21 5.91 -2.98
CA TYR A 332 22.52 6.67 -4.02
C TYR A 332 22.05 5.70 -5.09
N MET A 333 20.78 5.69 -5.38
CA MET A 333 20.17 4.79 -6.34
C MET A 333 19.38 5.58 -7.38
N LEU A 334 19.52 5.18 -8.63
CA LEU A 334 18.66 5.60 -9.74
C LEU A 334 18.35 4.36 -10.57
N GLY A 335 17.08 4.10 -10.80
CA GLY A 335 16.67 2.85 -11.43
C GLY A 335 15.30 2.90 -12.06
N LEU A 336 14.92 1.79 -12.66
CA LEU A 336 13.59 1.55 -13.21
C LEU A 336 12.84 0.59 -12.31
N GLY A 337 11.54 0.85 -12.13
CA GLY A 337 10.66 0.03 -11.34
C GLY A 337 9.43 -0.41 -12.12
N TYR A 338 8.95 -1.60 -11.80
CA TYR A 338 7.65 -2.11 -12.18
C TYR A 338 6.71 -2.05 -10.98
N LYS A 339 5.56 -1.41 -11.15
CA LYS A 339 4.53 -1.28 -10.10
C LYS A 339 3.24 -1.99 -10.50
N TRP A 340 2.50 -2.48 -9.53
CA TRP A 340 1.20 -3.12 -9.71
C TRP A 340 0.17 -2.63 -8.67
#